data_7673a05314262fde1bedf030be894b62
#
_entry.id   7673a05314262fde1bedf030be894b62
#
_cell.length_a   1.000
_cell.length_b   1.000
_cell.length_c   1.000
_cell.angle_alpha   90.00
_cell.angle_beta   90.00
_cell.angle_gamma   90.00
#
_symmetry.space_group_name_H-M   'P 1'
#
loop_
_entity.id
_entity.type
_entity.pdbx_description
1 polymer ?
#
loop_
_entity_poly.entity_id
_entity_poly.type
_entity_poly.pdbx_seq_one_letter_code
_entity_poly.pdbx_strand_id
1 'polypeptide(L)'
;YFPDLPDNKGLEGITVNTVNQHVFVVKESQPGLLIELDAECRTILSSRCLSKANGFSHPKVGPDKLDFSGLSYDPRSDSLWIVSDQGRCLFQYDWVQDVVLQRLDLEIGEGKRRLVRKAEGVAIDPECGRVYVVSDRDARLYVFKLAAVG
;
A
#
# COMPACT_ATOMS: atom_id res chain seq x y z
N TYR A 1 10.70 18.06 -3.51
CA TYR A 1 10.36 18.45 -4.89
C TYR A 1 10.75 17.32 -5.85
N PHE A 2 9.77 16.77 -6.55
CA PHE A 2 9.98 15.75 -7.56
C PHE A 2 9.62 16.37 -8.93
N PRO A 3 10.60 16.92 -9.65
CA PRO A 3 10.36 17.41 -11.00
C PRO A 3 10.03 16.23 -11.92
N ASP A 4 9.24 16.48 -12.93
CA ASP A 4 8.95 15.54 -14.02
C ASP A 4 8.06 14.34 -13.67
N LEU A 5 7.15 14.47 -12.67
CA LEU A 5 6.07 13.50 -12.53
C LEU A 5 5.03 13.74 -13.64
N PRO A 6 4.62 12.69 -14.38
CA PRO A 6 3.51 12.81 -15.33
C PRO A 6 2.23 13.28 -14.63
N ASP A 7 1.44 14.08 -15.33
CA ASP A 7 0.14 14.55 -14.84
C ASP A 7 -0.71 13.36 -14.36
N ASN A 8 -1.33 13.50 -13.18
CA ASN A 8 -2.21 12.51 -12.54
C ASN A 8 -1.54 11.17 -12.15
N LYS A 9 -0.21 11.15 -11.99
CA LYS A 9 0.54 9.97 -11.54
C LYS A 9 1.53 10.33 -10.44
N GLY A 10 1.03 11.12 -9.50
CA GLY A 10 1.79 11.70 -8.43
C GLY A 10 1.94 10.77 -7.21
N LEU A 11 2.20 11.43 -6.09
CA LEU A 11 2.29 10.80 -4.78
C LEU A 11 0.88 10.63 -4.23
N GLU A 12 0.53 9.41 -3.84
CA GLU A 12 -0.84 9.05 -3.43
C GLU A 12 -0.96 8.66 -1.95
N GLY A 13 0.12 8.30 -1.32
CA GLY A 13 0.07 7.88 0.07
C GLY A 13 1.33 8.20 0.85
N ILE A 14 1.17 8.33 2.16
CA ILE A 14 2.23 8.64 3.10
C ILE A 14 2.00 7.89 4.41
N THR A 15 3.09 7.41 5.00
CA THR A 15 3.08 6.84 6.35
C THR A 15 4.41 7.11 7.05
N VAL A 16 4.42 6.98 8.37
CA VAL A 16 5.61 7.13 9.19
C VAL A 16 5.96 5.81 9.84
N ASN A 17 7.21 5.39 9.74
CA ASN A 17 7.76 4.33 10.57
C ASN A 17 7.89 4.85 11.99
N THR A 18 7.07 4.33 12.91
CA THR A 18 7.02 4.81 14.29
C THR A 18 8.23 4.43 15.14
N VAL A 19 9.13 3.58 14.62
CA VAL A 19 10.35 3.16 15.31
C VAL A 19 11.51 4.11 15.04
N ASN A 20 11.75 4.45 13.77
CA ASN A 20 12.88 5.30 13.36
C ASN A 20 12.47 6.68 12.84
N GLN A 21 11.17 6.98 12.77
CA GLN A 21 10.58 8.23 12.30
C GLN A 21 10.79 8.49 10.80
N HIS A 22 11.28 7.53 10.03
CA HIS A 22 11.37 7.68 8.58
C HIS A 22 10.00 7.78 7.95
N VAL A 23 9.91 8.57 6.89
CA VAL A 23 8.67 8.80 6.16
C VAL A 23 8.69 7.99 4.87
N PHE A 24 7.63 7.22 4.64
CA PHE A 24 7.45 6.50 3.39
C PHE A 24 6.35 7.16 2.57
N VAL A 25 6.63 7.32 1.28
CA VAL A 25 5.69 7.87 0.30
C VAL A 25 5.58 6.92 -0.88
N VAL A 26 4.37 6.69 -1.35
CA VAL A 26 4.13 5.87 -2.54
C VAL A 26 3.73 6.74 -3.73
N LYS A 27 4.35 6.48 -4.88
CA LYS A 27 3.95 7.01 -6.17
C LYS A 27 3.07 5.99 -6.88
N GLU A 28 1.95 6.45 -7.43
CA GLU A 28 0.88 5.64 -7.97
C GLU A 28 1.34 4.60 -8.99
N SER A 29 1.95 5.03 -10.09
CA SER A 29 2.23 4.11 -11.20
C SER A 29 3.21 4.68 -12.23
N GLN A 30 3.66 3.86 -13.15
CA GLN A 30 4.46 4.15 -14.35
C GLN A 30 5.78 4.91 -14.07
N PRO A 31 6.68 4.33 -13.32
CA PRO A 31 6.55 3.16 -12.47
C PRO A 31 5.94 3.52 -11.11
N GLY A 32 5.34 2.54 -10.43
CA GLY A 32 5.06 2.64 -9.00
C GLY A 32 6.36 2.67 -8.22
N LEU A 33 6.49 3.59 -7.28
CA LEU A 33 7.69 3.75 -6.46
C LEU A 33 7.33 3.83 -4.99
N LEU A 34 8.14 3.19 -4.16
CA LEU A 34 8.20 3.48 -2.74
C LEU A 34 9.44 4.35 -2.49
N ILE A 35 9.26 5.46 -1.83
CA ILE A 35 10.30 6.43 -1.51
C ILE A 35 10.40 6.52 0.01
N GLU A 36 11.60 6.32 0.55
CA GLU A 36 11.92 6.48 1.96
C GLU A 36 12.69 7.77 2.17
N LEU A 37 12.23 8.57 3.11
CA LEU A 37 12.82 9.85 3.50
C LEU A 37 13.28 9.80 4.95
N ASP A 38 14.26 10.63 5.29
CA ASP A 38 14.61 10.88 6.69
C ASP A 38 13.44 11.53 7.46
N ALA A 39 13.57 11.58 8.79
CA ALA A 39 12.53 12.10 9.67
C ALA A 39 12.16 13.57 9.40
N GLU A 40 13.07 14.35 8.88
CA GLU A 40 12.87 15.75 8.52
C GLU A 40 12.40 15.95 7.08
N CYS A 41 12.22 14.86 6.32
CA CYS A 41 11.86 14.86 4.89
C CYS A 41 12.81 15.69 4.01
N ARG A 42 14.09 15.74 4.37
CA ARG A 42 15.12 16.50 3.65
C ARG A 42 15.95 15.64 2.70
N THR A 43 16.06 14.35 3.02
CA THR A 43 16.92 13.42 2.29
C THR A 43 16.13 12.19 1.87
N ILE A 44 16.22 11.83 0.60
CA ILE A 44 15.75 10.52 0.11
C ILE A 44 16.79 9.49 0.51
N LEU A 45 16.40 8.55 1.37
CA LEU A 45 17.24 7.46 1.86
C LEU A 45 17.24 6.28 0.90
N SER A 46 16.08 5.98 0.32
CA SER A 46 15.93 4.93 -0.67
C SER A 46 14.77 5.19 -1.63
N SER A 47 14.83 4.60 -2.80
CA SER A 47 13.73 4.55 -3.76
C SER A 47 13.69 3.17 -4.38
N ARG A 48 12.51 2.53 -4.38
CA ARG A 48 12.30 1.17 -4.88
C ARG A 48 11.16 1.13 -5.86
N CYS A 49 11.38 0.47 -6.99
CA CYS A 49 10.34 0.21 -7.97
C CYS A 49 9.43 -0.92 -7.48
N LEU A 50 8.14 -0.65 -7.40
CA LEU A 50 7.11 -1.64 -7.06
C LEU A 50 6.67 -2.39 -8.31
N SER A 51 7.19 -3.58 -8.52
CA SER A 51 7.06 -4.32 -9.76
C SER A 51 6.85 -5.82 -9.52
N LYS A 52 6.60 -6.54 -10.60
CA LYS A 52 6.50 -8.00 -10.55
C LYS A 52 7.78 -8.66 -10.00
N ALA A 53 8.94 -8.05 -10.23
CA ALA A 53 10.23 -8.60 -9.81
C ALA A 53 10.33 -8.75 -8.28
N ASN A 54 9.71 -7.87 -7.51
CA ASN A 54 9.66 -7.92 -6.04
C ASN A 54 8.30 -8.35 -5.48
N GLY A 55 7.43 -8.93 -6.33
CA GLY A 55 6.20 -9.60 -5.93
C GLY A 55 4.92 -8.78 -6.09
N PHE A 56 4.98 -7.55 -6.57
CA PHE A 56 3.78 -6.77 -6.88
C PHE A 56 3.16 -7.28 -8.18
N SER A 57 2.31 -8.30 -8.04
CA SER A 57 1.61 -8.92 -9.16
C SER A 57 0.19 -9.34 -8.78
N HIS A 58 -0.68 -9.37 -9.77
CA HIS A 58 -2.06 -9.81 -9.60
C HIS A 58 -2.49 -10.63 -10.82
N PRO A 59 -3.15 -11.80 -10.63
CA PRO A 59 -3.45 -12.71 -11.74
C PRO A 59 -4.42 -12.13 -12.78
N LYS A 60 -5.22 -11.14 -12.39
CA LYS A 60 -6.25 -10.51 -13.23
C LYS A 60 -5.89 -9.11 -13.70
N VAL A 61 -4.73 -8.59 -13.30
CA VAL A 61 -4.26 -7.25 -13.66
C VAL A 61 -2.89 -7.38 -14.28
N GLY A 62 -2.70 -6.78 -15.45
CA GLY A 62 -1.41 -6.79 -16.11
C GLY A 62 -0.31 -6.18 -15.24
N PRO A 63 0.96 -6.63 -15.40
CA PRO A 63 2.04 -6.24 -14.49
C PRO A 63 2.29 -4.72 -14.44
N ASP A 64 2.07 -4.02 -15.55
CA ASP A 64 2.27 -2.57 -15.63
C ASP A 64 0.98 -1.76 -15.38
N LYS A 65 -0.09 -2.43 -14.94
CA LYS A 65 -1.40 -1.81 -14.69
C LYS A 65 -1.77 -1.73 -13.21
N LEU A 66 -0.95 -2.26 -12.33
CA LEU A 66 -1.13 -2.03 -10.89
C LEU A 66 -0.85 -0.56 -10.59
N ASP A 67 -1.69 0.00 -9.77
CA ASP A 67 -1.56 1.31 -9.16
C ASP A 67 -1.39 1.14 -7.65
N PHE A 68 -0.89 2.16 -6.99
CA PHE A 68 -0.66 2.15 -5.54
C PHE A 68 -1.23 3.44 -4.97
N SER A 69 -2.38 3.34 -4.30
CA SER A 69 -3.20 4.48 -3.88
C SER A 69 -3.08 4.82 -2.38
N GLY A 70 -2.34 4.04 -1.62
CA GLY A 70 -2.11 4.32 -0.21
C GLY A 70 -1.21 3.30 0.45
N LEU A 71 -0.67 3.66 1.63
CA LEU A 71 0.15 2.75 2.42
C LEU A 71 0.03 3.04 3.92
N SER A 72 0.33 2.04 4.73
CA SER A 72 0.40 2.14 6.19
C SER A 72 1.54 1.29 6.74
N TYR A 73 2.31 1.82 7.67
CA TYR A 73 3.32 1.08 8.40
C TYR A 73 2.70 0.23 9.51
N ASP A 74 3.12 -1.03 9.59
CA ASP A 74 2.73 -1.97 10.65
C ASP A 74 3.93 -2.27 11.56
N PRO A 75 4.00 -1.68 12.77
CA PRO A 75 5.11 -1.89 13.68
C PRO A 75 5.20 -3.31 14.26
N ARG A 76 4.13 -4.11 14.16
CA ARG A 76 4.13 -5.49 14.66
C ARG A 76 4.98 -6.42 13.81
N SER A 77 5.01 -6.16 12.52
CA SER A 77 5.72 -6.97 11.53
C SER A 77 6.87 -6.23 10.86
N ASP A 78 7.08 -4.96 11.25
CA ASP A 78 8.06 -4.07 10.61
C ASP A 78 7.93 -4.10 9.08
N SER A 79 6.71 -3.94 8.61
CA SER A 79 6.38 -4.00 7.18
C SER A 79 5.41 -2.88 6.76
N LEU A 80 5.25 -2.71 5.47
CA LEU A 80 4.30 -1.79 4.88
C LEU A 80 3.11 -2.54 4.29
N TRP A 81 1.91 -2.03 4.53
CA TRP A 81 0.71 -2.45 3.82
C TRP A 81 0.41 -1.41 2.73
N ILE A 82 0.39 -1.84 1.49
CA ILE A 82 0.20 -0.99 0.31
C ILE A 82 -1.09 -1.43 -0.40
N VAL A 83 -2.01 -0.48 -0.61
CA VAL A 83 -3.28 -0.74 -1.28
C VAL A 83 -3.16 -0.46 -2.77
N SER A 84 -3.77 -1.34 -3.57
CA SER A 84 -3.97 -1.15 -5.01
C SER A 84 -5.45 -1.10 -5.35
N ASP A 85 -5.91 -0.01 -6.01
CA ASP A 85 -7.27 0.09 -6.52
C ASP A 85 -7.49 -0.87 -7.68
N GLN A 86 -6.61 -0.88 -8.67
CA GLN A 86 -6.74 -1.77 -9.82
C GLN A 86 -6.66 -3.25 -9.43
N GLY A 87 -5.80 -3.57 -8.48
CA GLY A 87 -5.70 -4.90 -7.89
C GLY A 87 -6.84 -5.25 -6.95
N ARG A 88 -7.52 -4.26 -6.38
CA ARG A 88 -8.52 -4.42 -5.30
C ARG A 88 -8.00 -5.28 -4.17
N CYS A 89 -6.77 -5.03 -3.80
CA CYS A 89 -6.02 -5.85 -2.84
C CYS A 89 -5.05 -5.01 -2.01
N LEU A 90 -4.54 -5.64 -0.96
CA LEU A 90 -3.45 -5.15 -0.15
C LEU A 90 -2.22 -6.02 -0.39
N PHE A 91 -1.07 -5.39 -0.47
CA PHE A 91 0.23 -6.05 -0.43
C PHE A 91 0.89 -5.77 0.91
N GLN A 92 1.32 -6.82 1.61
CA GLN A 92 2.26 -6.68 2.72
C GLN A 92 3.67 -6.76 2.15
N TYR A 93 4.47 -5.74 2.39
CA TYR A 93 5.77 -5.57 1.77
C TYR A 93 6.87 -5.34 2.82
N ASP A 94 7.89 -6.18 2.75
CA ASP A 94 9.14 -5.99 3.47
C ASP A 94 10.07 -5.14 2.61
N TRP A 95 10.20 -3.85 2.96
CA TRP A 95 11.03 -2.93 2.17
C TRP A 95 12.53 -3.15 2.38
N VAL A 96 12.94 -3.81 3.47
CA VAL A 96 14.34 -4.12 3.74
C VAL A 96 14.80 -5.26 2.85
N GLN A 97 14.00 -6.32 2.75
CA GLN A 97 14.26 -7.48 1.88
C GLN A 97 13.82 -7.24 0.43
N ASP A 98 13.11 -6.17 0.17
CA ASP A 98 12.55 -5.82 -1.15
C ASP A 98 11.63 -6.93 -1.72
N VAL A 99 10.71 -7.42 -0.90
CA VAL A 99 9.82 -8.52 -1.28
C VAL A 99 8.41 -8.38 -0.73
N VAL A 100 7.42 -8.70 -1.55
CA VAL A 100 6.02 -8.87 -1.10
C VAL A 100 5.90 -10.16 -0.31
N LEU A 101 5.47 -10.06 0.96
CA LEU A 101 5.26 -11.19 1.85
C LEU A 101 3.94 -11.91 1.57
N GLN A 102 2.89 -11.14 1.30
CA GLN A 102 1.58 -11.66 0.94
C GLN A 102 0.73 -10.61 0.22
N ARG A 103 -0.29 -11.09 -0.48
CA ARG A 103 -1.37 -10.28 -1.05
C ARG A 103 -2.70 -10.73 -0.47
N LEU A 104 -3.53 -9.78 -0.07
CA LEU A 104 -4.88 -10.01 0.44
C LEU A 104 -5.89 -9.30 -0.44
N ASP A 105 -6.82 -10.03 -1.03
CA ASP A 105 -7.93 -9.44 -1.78
C ASP A 105 -8.91 -8.78 -0.80
N LEU A 106 -9.38 -7.57 -1.14
CA LEU A 106 -10.32 -6.78 -0.32
C LEU A 106 -11.75 -7.28 -0.54
N GLU A 107 -12.03 -8.51 -0.10
CA GLU A 107 -13.33 -9.16 -0.24
C GLU A 107 -14.32 -8.67 0.82
N ILE A 108 -15.54 -8.34 0.38
CA ILE A 108 -16.63 -7.87 1.23
C ILE A 108 -17.93 -8.62 0.92
N GLY A 109 -18.80 -8.70 1.92
CA GLY A 109 -20.14 -9.28 1.81
C GLY A 109 -20.20 -10.77 2.18
N GLU A 110 -21.35 -11.16 2.69
CA GLU A 110 -21.74 -12.55 2.93
C GLU A 110 -22.50 -13.06 1.71
N GLY A 111 -22.17 -14.27 1.22
CA GLY A 111 -22.80 -14.87 0.05
C GLY A 111 -22.14 -14.51 -1.27
N LYS A 112 -22.67 -13.57 -2.04
CA LYS A 112 -21.99 -13.08 -3.23
C LYS A 112 -20.82 -12.18 -2.83
N ARG A 113 -19.63 -12.73 -2.85
CA ARG A 113 -18.38 -11.98 -2.59
C ARG A 113 -18.16 -10.93 -3.67
N ARG A 114 -17.85 -9.75 -3.24
CA ARG A 114 -17.41 -8.65 -4.11
C ARG A 114 -16.16 -8.01 -3.53
N LEU A 115 -15.40 -7.32 -4.36
CA LEU A 115 -14.20 -6.61 -3.96
C LEU A 115 -14.50 -5.13 -3.73
N VAL A 116 -13.84 -4.51 -2.77
CA VAL A 116 -13.83 -3.05 -2.60
C VAL A 116 -13.34 -2.40 -3.88
N ARG A 117 -14.04 -1.36 -4.32
CA ARG A 117 -13.69 -0.58 -5.51
C ARG A 117 -13.18 0.79 -5.11
N LYS A 118 -12.23 1.33 -5.87
CA LYS A 118 -11.64 2.64 -5.59
C LYS A 118 -11.16 2.74 -4.13
N ALA A 119 -10.32 1.79 -3.72
CA ALA A 119 -9.64 1.84 -2.44
C ALA A 119 -8.50 2.87 -2.51
N GLU A 120 -8.65 3.98 -1.80
CA GLU A 120 -7.76 5.15 -1.91
C GLU A 120 -6.88 5.35 -0.68
N GLY A 121 -7.19 4.71 0.42
CA GLY A 121 -6.40 4.83 1.64
C GLY A 121 -6.49 3.60 2.51
N VAL A 122 -5.42 3.36 3.25
CA VAL A 122 -5.31 2.27 4.21
C VAL A 122 -4.68 2.76 5.51
N ALA A 123 -5.17 2.25 6.63
CA ALA A 123 -4.56 2.43 7.94
C ALA A 123 -4.58 1.10 8.70
N ILE A 124 -3.52 0.84 9.45
CA ILE A 124 -3.41 -0.34 10.31
C ILE A 124 -3.52 0.10 11.76
N ASP A 125 -4.38 -0.60 12.51
CA ASP A 125 -4.38 -0.53 13.97
C ASP A 125 -3.47 -1.65 14.50
N PRO A 126 -2.29 -1.30 15.01
CA PRO A 126 -1.32 -2.30 15.47
C PRO A 126 -1.75 -3.00 16.76
N GLU A 127 -2.65 -2.42 17.55
CA GLU A 127 -3.08 -3.02 18.83
C GLU A 127 -4.04 -4.18 18.60
N CYS A 128 -5.01 -4.01 17.70
CA CYS A 128 -6.05 -5.01 17.49
C CYS A 128 -5.99 -5.74 16.13
N GLY A 129 -5.02 -5.42 15.29
CA GLY A 129 -4.84 -6.04 13.97
C GLY A 129 -5.98 -5.73 12.99
N ARG A 130 -6.61 -4.56 13.12
CA ARG A 130 -7.60 -4.09 12.17
C ARG A 130 -6.95 -3.32 11.03
N VAL A 131 -7.50 -3.51 9.85
CA VAL A 131 -7.16 -2.75 8.66
C VAL A 131 -8.37 -1.93 8.26
N TYR A 132 -8.18 -0.65 8.14
CA TYR A 132 -9.18 0.30 7.68
C TYR A 132 -8.88 0.68 6.25
N VAL A 133 -9.88 0.60 5.38
CA VAL A 133 -9.76 0.96 3.96
C VAL A 133 -10.89 1.92 3.61
N VAL A 134 -10.54 3.07 3.05
CA VAL A 134 -11.53 4.02 2.52
C VAL A 134 -11.71 3.79 1.02
N SER A 135 -12.96 3.79 0.59
CA SER A 135 -13.35 3.70 -0.80
C SER A 135 -14.00 5.00 -1.25
N ASP A 136 -13.41 5.64 -2.25
CA ASP A 136 -13.97 6.84 -2.86
C ASP A 136 -15.30 6.51 -3.57
N ARG A 137 -15.30 5.49 -4.41
CA ARG A 137 -16.49 5.13 -5.20
C ARG A 137 -17.69 4.72 -4.36
N ASP A 138 -17.46 3.97 -3.28
CA ASP A 138 -18.54 3.46 -2.43
C ASP A 138 -18.90 4.46 -1.32
N ALA A 139 -18.10 5.54 -1.16
CA ALA A 139 -18.19 6.52 -0.08
C ALA A 139 -18.27 5.82 1.30
N ARG A 140 -17.41 4.82 1.53
CA ARG A 140 -17.44 3.95 2.70
C ARG A 140 -16.07 3.72 3.30
N LEU A 141 -16.09 3.51 4.61
CA LEU A 141 -14.99 2.92 5.37
C LEU A 141 -15.27 1.42 5.53
N TYR A 142 -14.32 0.61 5.13
CA TYR A 142 -14.32 -0.84 5.37
C TYR A 142 -13.33 -1.19 6.46
N VAL A 143 -13.72 -2.13 7.31
CA VAL A 143 -12.89 -2.64 8.40
C VAL A 143 -12.67 -4.13 8.18
N PHE A 144 -11.40 -4.52 8.05
CA PHE A 144 -10.97 -5.90 7.95
C PHE A 144 -10.22 -6.29 9.22
N LYS A 145 -10.25 -7.55 9.55
CA LYS A 145 -9.44 -8.12 10.62
C LYS A 145 -8.37 -9.00 9.99
N LEU A 146 -7.11 -8.67 10.25
CA LEU A 146 -6.02 -9.58 9.89
C LEU A 146 -6.13 -10.82 10.78
N ALA A 147 -6.05 -12.00 10.16
CA ALA A 147 -5.91 -13.23 10.92
C ALA A 147 -4.64 -13.13 11.77
N ALA A 148 -4.72 -13.57 13.02
CA ALA A 148 -3.53 -13.69 13.83
C ALA A 148 -2.53 -14.60 13.10
N VAL A 149 -1.32 -14.11 12.88
CA VAL A 149 -0.23 -14.95 12.42
C VAL A 149 0.05 -15.90 13.59
N GLY A 150 -0.32 -17.14 13.39
CA GLY A 150 -0.07 -18.20 14.35
C GLY A 150 1.42 -18.52 14.48
#